data_99476164ff4812363883b7943f937131
#
_entry.id   99476164ff4812363883b7943f937131
#
_cell.length_a   1.000
_cell.length_b   1.000
_cell.length_c   1.000
_cell.angle_alpha   90.00
_cell.angle_beta   90.00
_cell.angle_gamma   90.00
#
_symmetry.space_group_name_H-M   'P 1'
#
loop_
_entity.id
_entity.type
_entity.pdbx_description
1 polymer ?
#
loop_
_entity_poly.entity_id
_entity_poly.type
_entity_poly.pdbx_seq_one_letter_code
_entity_poly.pdbx_strand_id
1 'polypeptide(L)'
;MKTASTLTLLLLLFVAPTMAAQSAGPPPTPPKFIEAQQLVRQLRFSEALPLLREVLQVQPLYGPAWMSLAAAHRALGATDSAVTALQRAITRPGVARDANLQLMLLYIDANRLDDASGVLNTVKTSGMDFTTVRANPQLEKVRGDARFALFFPTPADLARPFVEKVRIIHEWHGEAAGDEFGWIARGIGDVDKDGVTDVAVSAASNPPLGSAIGKVYAYSGKSGKLLWKVEGPKGSFLGSTVEGAGDTNKDGIPDVVVGAPGINGFYIYSGIDGRELRKTVGDSSVTDLGRGVAGVGDLNHDGYGDILASAPGATIGRGANTGRVYVFSGKNGKPLLMINGDSASASFGSTLGVGGGRYFVVGASGGGLNGTGRIFAYDRLNPIPLFTQDADSTGAALGAMFASVVGDVNGDGIPDMYATDFANSANGPASGRAYIFSGKTGEKLFVKSGEFPGEGFGIGAGRTGDVNGDGRADFLVGGWQYSGAAWSGGRVQVFSGKDGSVLQTFTGRVPGETLGFDAVGVGDVDGDGTTDYLLTSAWSTVNGLRSGRVYIVSGSVLRRSRD
;
A
#
# COMPACT_ATOMS: atom_id res chain seq x y z
N MET A 1 43.78 -6.07 3.02
CA MET A 1 42.72 -6.57 3.92
C MET A 1 41.40 -6.11 3.29
N LYS A 2 40.70 -7.05 2.65
CA LYS A 2 39.41 -6.78 1.98
C LYS A 2 38.31 -7.20 2.95
N THR A 3 37.53 -6.26 3.44
CA THR A 3 36.35 -6.50 4.26
C THR A 3 35.19 -6.89 3.34
N ALA A 4 34.76 -8.13 3.41
CA ALA A 4 33.54 -8.59 2.76
C ALA A 4 32.33 -8.06 3.55
N SER A 5 31.55 -7.18 2.94
CA SER A 5 30.25 -6.75 3.43
C SER A 5 29.24 -7.86 3.17
N THR A 6 28.81 -8.53 4.21
CA THR A 6 27.72 -9.52 4.17
C THR A 6 26.41 -8.77 4.15
N LEU A 7 25.77 -8.69 3.00
CA LEU A 7 24.42 -8.15 2.83
C LEU A 7 23.42 -9.22 3.29
N THR A 8 22.95 -9.12 4.53
CA THR A 8 21.86 -9.96 5.03
C THR A 8 20.54 -9.40 4.52
N LEU A 9 20.02 -9.99 3.45
CA LEU A 9 18.71 -9.68 2.88
C LEU A 9 17.62 -10.25 3.80
N LEU A 10 17.12 -9.47 4.76
CA LEU A 10 15.91 -9.80 5.52
C LEU A 10 14.71 -9.41 4.66
N LEU A 11 14.23 -10.35 3.84
CA LEU A 11 12.90 -10.25 3.23
C LEU A 11 11.86 -10.45 4.34
N LEU A 12 11.27 -9.38 4.84
CA LEU A 12 9.98 -9.43 5.53
C LEU A 12 8.89 -9.67 4.47
N LEU A 13 8.72 -10.94 4.10
CA LEU A 13 7.52 -11.41 3.40
C LEU A 13 6.36 -11.33 4.39
N PHE A 14 5.43 -10.39 4.16
CA PHE A 14 4.08 -10.51 4.70
C PHE A 14 3.42 -11.72 4.03
N VAL A 15 3.56 -12.89 4.63
CA VAL A 15 2.76 -14.06 4.28
C VAL A 15 1.44 -13.91 5.02
N ALA A 16 0.37 -13.54 4.30
CA ALA A 16 -0.97 -13.70 4.82
C ALA A 16 -1.23 -15.19 5.08
N PRO A 17 -1.75 -15.59 6.25
CA PRO A 17 -2.11 -16.98 6.49
C PRO A 17 -3.31 -17.35 5.63
N THR A 18 -3.13 -18.26 4.69
CA THR A 18 -4.23 -18.91 3.99
C THR A 18 -4.94 -19.84 4.96
N MET A 19 -6.09 -19.44 5.47
CA MET A 19 -7.04 -20.37 6.13
C MET A 19 -7.93 -20.99 5.06
N ALA A 20 -7.66 -22.24 4.72
CA ALA A 20 -8.60 -23.13 4.07
C ALA A 20 -8.62 -24.44 4.83
N ALA A 21 -9.81 -24.89 5.20
CA ALA A 21 -10.19 -26.21 5.67
C ALA A 21 -9.30 -26.81 6.79
N GLN A 22 -9.89 -27.26 7.86
CA GLN A 22 -9.28 -28.13 8.87
C GLN A 22 -8.69 -29.38 8.21
N SER A 23 -7.47 -29.26 7.73
CA SER A 23 -6.54 -30.34 7.46
C SER A 23 -5.42 -30.25 8.48
N ALA A 24 -4.95 -31.37 8.96
CA ALA A 24 -3.83 -31.49 9.86
C ALA A 24 -2.77 -30.41 9.55
N GLY A 25 -2.30 -29.68 10.57
CA GLY A 25 -1.31 -28.61 10.42
C GLY A 25 -0.14 -29.03 9.53
N PRO A 26 0.62 -28.10 8.95
CA PRO A 26 1.72 -28.44 8.09
C PRO A 26 2.61 -29.47 8.81
N PRO A 27 3.06 -30.51 8.11
CA PRO A 27 3.89 -31.55 8.74
C PRO A 27 5.09 -30.89 9.41
N PRO A 28 5.51 -31.36 10.60
CA PRO A 28 6.60 -30.76 11.33
C PRO A 28 7.87 -30.73 10.45
N THR A 29 8.60 -29.62 10.53
CA THR A 29 9.84 -29.45 9.78
C THR A 29 10.82 -30.59 10.11
N PRO A 30 11.30 -31.36 9.12
CA PRO A 30 12.18 -32.50 9.38
C PRO A 30 13.49 -32.07 10.10
N PRO A 31 13.93 -32.72 11.16
CA PRO A 31 15.17 -32.34 11.88
C PRO A 31 16.40 -32.26 10.96
N LYS A 32 16.58 -33.22 10.05
CA LYS A 32 17.64 -33.20 9.04
C LYS A 32 17.56 -32.01 8.08
N PHE A 33 16.37 -31.47 7.83
CA PHE A 33 16.23 -30.27 7.03
C PHE A 33 16.72 -29.03 7.78
N ILE A 34 16.48 -28.94 9.09
CA ILE A 34 17.01 -27.86 9.93
C ILE A 34 18.54 -27.88 9.91
N GLU A 35 19.15 -29.06 10.07
CA GLU A 35 20.61 -29.25 9.99
C GLU A 35 21.17 -28.86 8.61
N ALA A 36 20.51 -29.32 7.53
CA ALA A 36 20.89 -28.95 6.17
C ALA A 36 20.81 -27.45 5.94
N GLN A 37 19.76 -26.78 6.44
CA GLN A 37 19.64 -25.32 6.35
C GLN A 37 20.73 -24.57 7.10
N GLN A 38 21.19 -25.09 8.27
CA GLN A 38 22.32 -24.51 8.98
C GLN A 38 23.61 -24.59 8.15
N LEU A 39 23.87 -25.74 7.51
CA LEU A 39 24.99 -25.88 6.59
C LEU A 39 24.91 -24.96 5.38
N VAL A 40 23.72 -24.81 4.78
CA VAL A 40 23.49 -23.85 3.68
C VAL A 40 23.78 -22.42 4.12
N ARG A 41 23.33 -22.00 5.30
CA ARG A 41 23.64 -20.67 5.87
C ARG A 41 25.14 -20.46 6.12
N GLN A 42 25.85 -21.54 6.46
CA GLN A 42 27.31 -21.55 6.64
C GLN A 42 28.08 -21.69 5.32
N LEU A 43 27.39 -21.68 4.16
CA LEU A 43 27.93 -21.89 2.82
C LEU A 43 28.61 -23.28 2.63
N ARG A 44 28.29 -24.27 3.47
CA ARG A 44 28.80 -25.65 3.43
C ARG A 44 27.89 -26.53 2.56
N PHE A 45 27.76 -26.14 1.30
CA PHE A 45 26.77 -26.72 0.38
C PHE A 45 26.99 -28.20 0.09
N SER A 46 28.25 -28.63 -0.03
CA SER A 46 28.59 -30.06 -0.28
C SER A 46 28.10 -30.98 0.83
N GLU A 47 28.16 -30.51 2.08
CA GLU A 47 27.72 -31.26 3.25
C GLU A 47 26.19 -31.22 3.44
N ALA A 48 25.54 -30.16 2.96
CA ALA A 48 24.08 -30.08 2.97
C ALA A 48 23.41 -31.04 1.99
N LEU A 49 24.02 -31.34 0.84
CA LEU A 49 23.44 -32.17 -0.22
C LEU A 49 22.96 -33.56 0.26
N PRO A 50 23.75 -34.37 0.97
CA PRO A 50 23.31 -35.69 1.44
C PRO A 50 22.10 -35.58 2.38
N LEU A 51 22.10 -34.62 3.30
CA LEU A 51 20.98 -34.42 4.24
C LEU A 51 19.68 -34.02 3.51
N LEU A 52 19.78 -33.12 2.52
CA LEU A 52 18.63 -32.71 1.71
C LEU A 52 18.07 -33.90 0.91
N ARG A 53 18.93 -34.76 0.35
CA ARG A 53 18.50 -35.98 -0.36
C ARG A 53 17.81 -36.96 0.58
N GLU A 54 18.33 -37.18 1.80
CA GLU A 54 17.68 -38.02 2.79
C GLU A 54 16.31 -37.49 3.19
N VAL A 55 16.15 -36.16 3.39
CA VAL A 55 14.85 -35.55 3.63
C VAL A 55 13.88 -35.84 2.48
N LEU A 56 14.34 -35.71 1.24
CA LEU A 56 13.50 -35.90 0.04
C LEU A 56 13.21 -37.40 -0.24
N GLN A 57 14.02 -38.33 0.24
CA GLN A 57 13.70 -39.76 0.21
C GLN A 57 12.50 -40.08 1.12
N VAL A 58 12.44 -39.44 2.30
CA VAL A 58 11.36 -39.67 3.27
C VAL A 58 10.13 -38.80 2.95
N GLN A 59 10.36 -37.57 2.52
CA GLN A 59 9.31 -36.57 2.22
C GLN A 59 9.49 -35.99 0.82
N PRO A 60 9.17 -36.70 -0.25
CA PRO A 60 9.41 -36.25 -1.63
C PRO A 60 8.55 -35.05 -2.05
N LEU A 61 7.49 -34.76 -1.28
CA LEU A 61 6.60 -33.62 -1.50
C LEU A 61 7.04 -32.33 -0.75
N TYR A 62 8.10 -32.39 0.07
CA TYR A 62 8.52 -31.26 0.88
C TYR A 62 9.25 -30.21 0.03
N GLY A 63 8.49 -29.22 -0.48
CA GLY A 63 8.96 -28.18 -1.38
C GLY A 63 10.19 -27.40 -0.91
N PRO A 64 10.28 -26.97 0.38
CA PRO A 64 11.45 -26.26 0.88
C PRO A 64 12.78 -27.03 0.74
N ALA A 65 12.75 -28.37 0.83
CA ALA A 65 13.97 -29.16 0.63
C ALA A 65 14.42 -29.18 -0.84
N TRP A 66 13.47 -29.20 -1.80
CA TRP A 66 13.80 -29.06 -3.22
C TRP A 66 14.40 -27.70 -3.53
N MET A 67 13.88 -26.61 -2.94
CA MET A 67 14.44 -25.26 -3.08
C MET A 67 15.87 -25.18 -2.52
N SER A 68 16.11 -25.74 -1.33
CA SER A 68 17.44 -25.75 -0.72
C SER A 68 18.42 -26.62 -1.49
N LEU A 69 17.97 -27.75 -2.06
CA LEU A 69 18.77 -28.61 -2.93
C LEU A 69 19.19 -27.86 -4.20
N ALA A 70 18.27 -27.13 -4.82
CA ALA A 70 18.57 -26.30 -5.98
C ALA A 70 19.60 -25.22 -5.67
N ALA A 71 19.44 -24.52 -4.54
CA ALA A 71 20.38 -23.50 -4.08
C ALA A 71 21.78 -24.06 -3.85
N ALA A 72 21.89 -25.24 -3.22
CA ALA A 72 23.17 -25.91 -2.99
C ALA A 72 23.83 -26.33 -4.31
N HIS A 73 23.07 -26.93 -5.25
CA HIS A 73 23.60 -27.28 -6.57
C HIS A 73 24.06 -26.06 -7.36
N ARG A 74 23.28 -24.96 -7.35
CA ARG A 74 23.66 -23.69 -8.00
C ARG A 74 24.97 -23.15 -7.44
N ALA A 75 25.12 -23.12 -6.11
CA ALA A 75 26.33 -22.63 -5.45
C ALA A 75 27.58 -23.48 -5.77
N LEU A 76 27.39 -24.76 -6.06
CA LEU A 76 28.46 -25.69 -6.47
C LEU A 76 28.67 -25.70 -7.99
N GLY A 77 27.99 -24.86 -8.77
CA GLY A 77 28.11 -24.80 -10.23
C GLY A 77 27.43 -25.95 -10.98
N ALA A 78 26.65 -26.79 -10.30
CA ALA A 78 25.94 -27.92 -10.89
C ALA A 78 24.60 -27.47 -11.46
N THR A 79 24.62 -26.69 -12.54
CA THR A 79 23.46 -26.00 -13.12
C THR A 79 22.30 -26.95 -13.47
N ASP A 80 22.57 -28.06 -14.17
CA ASP A 80 21.51 -29.00 -14.59
C ASP A 80 20.85 -29.70 -13.40
N SER A 81 21.64 -30.00 -12.35
CA SER A 81 21.09 -30.55 -11.10
C SER A 81 20.20 -29.51 -10.38
N ALA A 82 20.59 -28.23 -10.40
CA ALA A 82 19.78 -27.14 -9.86
C ALA A 82 18.48 -26.97 -10.64
N VAL A 83 18.52 -26.99 -11.99
CA VAL A 83 17.33 -26.96 -12.86
C VAL A 83 16.39 -28.10 -12.52
N THR A 84 16.92 -29.34 -12.42
CA THR A 84 16.11 -30.52 -12.06
C THR A 84 15.43 -30.37 -10.72
N ALA A 85 16.14 -29.86 -9.71
CA ALA A 85 15.59 -29.63 -8.37
C ALA A 85 14.48 -28.56 -8.39
N LEU A 86 14.67 -27.44 -9.13
CA LEU A 86 13.64 -26.39 -9.29
C LEU A 86 12.40 -26.91 -10.02
N GLN A 87 12.58 -27.71 -11.08
CA GLN A 87 11.45 -28.34 -11.80
C GLN A 87 10.62 -29.25 -10.89
N ARG A 88 11.26 -29.93 -9.92
CA ARG A 88 10.56 -30.67 -8.86
C ARG A 88 9.86 -29.74 -7.88
N ALA A 89 10.49 -28.63 -7.48
CA ALA A 89 9.91 -27.64 -6.57
C ALA A 89 8.68 -26.97 -7.15
N ILE A 90 8.64 -26.66 -8.45
CA ILE A 90 7.50 -26.02 -9.15
C ILE A 90 6.19 -26.81 -8.96
N THR A 91 6.26 -28.12 -8.85
CA THR A 91 5.07 -28.97 -8.65
C THR A 91 4.69 -29.12 -7.17
N ARG A 92 5.26 -28.35 -6.25
CA ARG A 92 5.03 -28.46 -4.80
C ARG A 92 4.27 -27.24 -4.27
N PRO A 93 3.27 -27.44 -3.40
CA PRO A 93 2.53 -26.34 -2.79
C PRO A 93 3.47 -25.41 -1.99
N GLY A 94 3.15 -24.12 -1.98
CA GLY A 94 3.85 -23.11 -1.17
C GLY A 94 5.21 -22.64 -1.68
N VAL A 95 5.82 -23.32 -2.67
CA VAL A 95 7.12 -22.92 -3.23
C VAL A 95 7.12 -22.75 -4.75
N ALA A 96 6.06 -23.13 -5.44
CA ALA A 96 6.00 -23.13 -6.90
C ALA A 96 6.32 -21.76 -7.52
N ARG A 97 5.80 -20.69 -6.93
CA ARG A 97 6.01 -19.31 -7.36
C ARG A 97 7.49 -18.93 -7.33
N ASP A 98 8.12 -19.15 -6.20
CA ASP A 98 9.52 -18.79 -5.98
C ASP A 98 10.45 -19.70 -6.79
N ALA A 99 10.09 -20.98 -6.97
CA ALA A 99 10.82 -21.92 -7.80
C ALA A 99 10.82 -21.51 -9.29
N ASN A 100 9.70 -21.02 -9.83
CA ASN A 100 9.65 -20.49 -11.20
C ASN A 100 10.57 -19.26 -11.37
N LEU A 101 10.55 -18.33 -10.42
CA LEU A 101 11.46 -17.18 -10.46
C LEU A 101 12.93 -17.63 -10.41
N GLN A 102 13.29 -18.52 -9.48
CA GLN A 102 14.66 -19.01 -9.37
C GLN A 102 15.09 -19.78 -10.62
N LEU A 103 14.18 -20.52 -11.26
CA LEU A 103 14.47 -21.23 -12.52
C LEU A 103 14.74 -20.24 -13.66
N MET A 104 13.92 -19.20 -13.80
CA MET A 104 14.15 -18.13 -14.80
C MET A 104 15.51 -17.47 -14.59
N LEU A 105 15.83 -17.07 -13.34
CA LEU A 105 17.10 -16.41 -13.00
C LEU A 105 18.31 -17.33 -13.23
N LEU A 106 18.18 -18.64 -12.91
CA LEU A 106 19.23 -19.64 -13.17
C LEU A 106 19.48 -19.82 -14.68
N TYR A 107 18.45 -19.84 -15.50
CA TYR A 107 18.59 -19.89 -16.95
C TYR A 107 19.27 -18.62 -17.51
N ILE A 108 18.96 -17.44 -16.96
CA ILE A 108 19.67 -16.19 -17.31
C ILE A 108 21.14 -16.29 -16.96
N ASP A 109 21.48 -16.75 -15.76
CA ASP A 109 22.87 -16.93 -15.31
C ASP A 109 23.64 -17.90 -16.20
N ALA A 110 22.97 -18.95 -16.68
CA ALA A 110 23.54 -19.97 -17.59
C ALA A 110 23.52 -19.56 -19.06
N ASN A 111 23.10 -18.35 -19.40
CA ASN A 111 22.90 -17.84 -20.76
C ASN A 111 21.92 -18.69 -21.63
N ARG A 112 20.97 -19.36 -20.98
CA ARG A 112 19.89 -20.15 -21.59
C ARG A 112 18.65 -19.28 -21.76
N LEU A 113 18.75 -18.25 -22.60
CA LEU A 113 17.76 -17.15 -22.63
C LEU A 113 16.40 -17.57 -23.23
N ASP A 114 16.34 -18.57 -24.09
CA ASP A 114 15.09 -19.12 -24.61
C ASP A 114 14.34 -19.88 -23.49
N ASP A 115 15.04 -20.68 -22.71
CA ASP A 115 14.45 -21.37 -21.55
C ASP A 115 13.96 -20.35 -20.51
N ALA A 116 14.75 -19.30 -20.24
CA ALA A 116 14.36 -18.23 -19.32
C ALA A 116 13.09 -17.52 -19.78
N SER A 117 13.00 -17.18 -21.06
CA SER A 117 11.83 -16.54 -21.65
C SER A 117 10.59 -17.45 -21.62
N GLY A 118 10.79 -18.77 -21.79
CA GLY A 118 9.73 -19.77 -21.66
C GLY A 118 9.08 -19.81 -20.27
N VAL A 119 9.85 -19.49 -19.21
CA VAL A 119 9.34 -19.43 -17.82
C VAL A 119 8.73 -18.07 -17.48
N LEU A 120 9.10 -16.99 -18.19
CA LEU A 120 8.74 -15.61 -17.88
C LEU A 120 7.22 -15.40 -17.72
N ASN A 121 6.41 -15.99 -18.62
CA ASN A 121 4.97 -15.83 -18.55
C ASN A 121 4.38 -16.47 -17.27
N THR A 122 4.92 -17.61 -16.85
CA THR A 122 4.52 -18.25 -15.59
C THR A 122 4.89 -17.40 -14.39
N VAL A 123 6.07 -16.77 -14.38
CA VAL A 123 6.48 -15.83 -13.33
C VAL A 123 5.53 -14.63 -13.30
N LYS A 124 5.23 -14.04 -14.46
CA LYS A 124 4.33 -12.90 -14.60
C LYS A 124 2.92 -13.18 -14.04
N THR A 125 2.38 -14.37 -14.31
CA THR A 125 1.02 -14.75 -13.89
C THR A 125 0.95 -15.40 -12.50
N SER A 126 2.08 -15.54 -11.80
CA SER A 126 2.16 -16.20 -10.49
C SER A 126 1.65 -15.35 -9.31
N GLY A 127 1.27 -14.10 -9.55
CA GLY A 127 0.92 -13.15 -8.50
C GLY A 127 2.14 -12.51 -7.80
N MET A 128 3.34 -12.65 -8.36
CA MET A 128 4.51 -11.87 -7.92
C MET A 128 4.40 -10.44 -8.41
N ASP A 129 4.78 -9.49 -7.57
CA ASP A 129 4.89 -8.11 -8.01
C ASP A 129 6.12 -7.90 -8.91
N PHE A 130 5.97 -7.01 -9.89
CA PHE A 130 7.02 -6.70 -10.86
C PHE A 130 8.31 -6.21 -10.17
N THR A 131 8.18 -5.35 -9.16
CA THR A 131 9.32 -4.68 -8.53
C THR A 131 10.22 -5.67 -7.79
N THR A 132 9.62 -6.65 -7.10
CA THR A 132 10.37 -7.75 -6.46
C THR A 132 11.14 -8.57 -7.48
N VAL A 133 10.54 -8.89 -8.63
CA VAL A 133 11.25 -9.62 -9.69
C VAL A 133 12.34 -8.73 -10.30
N ARG A 134 12.01 -7.47 -10.65
CA ARG A 134 12.95 -6.52 -11.27
C ARG A 134 14.17 -6.19 -10.39
N ALA A 135 14.02 -6.28 -9.07
CA ALA A 135 15.12 -6.05 -8.13
C ALA A 135 16.27 -7.09 -8.23
N ASN A 136 16.07 -8.20 -8.95
CA ASN A 136 17.12 -9.22 -9.09
C ASN A 136 18.22 -8.74 -10.05
N PRO A 137 19.48 -8.68 -9.57
CA PRO A 137 20.59 -8.14 -10.37
C PRO A 137 20.91 -8.96 -11.62
N GLN A 138 20.51 -10.25 -11.66
CA GLN A 138 20.67 -11.10 -12.84
C GLN A 138 19.95 -10.54 -14.08
N LEU A 139 18.86 -9.81 -13.89
CA LEU A 139 18.11 -9.20 -15.01
C LEU A 139 18.93 -8.17 -15.78
N GLU A 140 19.95 -7.55 -15.16
CA GLU A 140 20.84 -6.65 -15.89
C GLU A 140 21.63 -7.37 -17.00
N LYS A 141 21.84 -8.69 -16.89
CA LYS A 141 22.51 -9.49 -17.95
C LYS A 141 21.70 -9.60 -19.24
N VAL A 142 20.39 -9.38 -19.16
CA VAL A 142 19.45 -9.46 -20.29
C VAL A 142 18.97 -8.08 -20.75
N ARG A 143 19.60 -6.99 -20.29
CA ARG A 143 19.34 -5.64 -20.77
C ARG A 143 19.66 -5.55 -22.26
N GLY A 144 18.67 -5.10 -23.04
CA GLY A 144 18.77 -5.01 -24.49
C GLY A 144 18.28 -6.26 -25.25
N ASP A 145 17.98 -7.37 -24.57
CA ASP A 145 17.32 -8.52 -25.18
C ASP A 145 15.80 -8.27 -25.25
N ALA A 146 15.24 -8.34 -26.47
CA ALA A 146 13.83 -8.04 -26.73
C ALA A 146 12.85 -8.91 -25.94
N ARG A 147 13.22 -10.15 -25.59
CA ARG A 147 12.40 -11.09 -24.79
C ARG A 147 12.15 -10.58 -23.36
N PHE A 148 13.06 -9.74 -22.85
CA PHE A 148 13.03 -9.19 -21.50
C PHE A 148 12.84 -7.67 -21.46
N ALA A 149 12.49 -7.06 -22.60
CA ALA A 149 12.31 -5.61 -22.73
C ALA A 149 11.34 -5.02 -21.68
N LEU A 150 10.35 -5.80 -21.25
CA LEU A 150 9.39 -5.37 -20.22
C LEU A 150 10.04 -4.95 -18.89
N PHE A 151 11.24 -5.47 -18.56
CA PHE A 151 11.96 -5.08 -17.35
C PHE A 151 12.70 -3.73 -17.47
N PHE A 152 12.76 -3.16 -18.67
CA PHE A 152 13.54 -1.98 -18.99
C PHE A 152 12.71 -0.97 -19.79
N PRO A 153 11.64 -0.39 -19.19
CA PRO A 153 10.81 0.59 -19.88
C PRO A 153 11.66 1.76 -20.38
N THR A 154 11.38 2.18 -21.61
CA THR A 154 12.07 3.29 -22.24
C THR A 154 11.44 4.63 -21.81
N PRO A 155 12.13 5.78 -22.03
CA PRO A 155 11.51 7.09 -21.82
C PRO A 155 10.21 7.29 -22.60
N ALA A 156 10.09 6.67 -23.79
CA ALA A 156 8.86 6.71 -24.60
C ALA A 156 7.70 5.93 -23.96
N ASP A 157 8.00 4.81 -23.28
CA ASP A 157 7.01 4.05 -22.51
C ASP A 157 6.54 4.88 -21.29
N LEU A 158 7.50 5.46 -20.56
CA LEU A 158 7.23 6.30 -19.40
C LEU A 158 6.47 7.58 -19.73
N ALA A 159 6.61 8.12 -20.96
CA ALA A 159 5.87 9.28 -21.44
C ALA A 159 4.39 9.00 -21.73
N ARG A 160 3.96 7.74 -21.73
CA ARG A 160 2.58 7.31 -21.97
C ARG A 160 2.12 6.35 -20.88
N PRO A 161 1.92 6.83 -19.65
CA PRO A 161 1.69 5.97 -18.49
C PRO A 161 0.32 5.29 -18.49
N PHE A 162 -0.66 5.81 -19.23
CA PHE A 162 -2.05 5.31 -19.23
C PHE A 162 -2.40 4.59 -20.53
N VAL A 163 -3.30 3.61 -20.43
CA VAL A 163 -3.94 2.95 -21.58
C VAL A 163 -4.97 3.88 -22.22
N GLU A 164 -5.78 4.52 -21.39
CA GLU A 164 -6.82 5.46 -21.78
C GLU A 164 -6.18 6.79 -22.24
N LYS A 165 -6.92 7.59 -23.02
CA LYS A 165 -6.53 8.95 -23.32
C LYS A 165 -6.83 9.82 -22.08
N VAL A 166 -5.81 10.07 -21.29
CA VAL A 166 -5.90 10.87 -20.07
C VAL A 166 -5.18 12.20 -20.29
N ARG A 167 -5.81 13.30 -19.88
CA ARG A 167 -5.13 14.59 -19.77
C ARG A 167 -4.45 14.67 -18.42
N ILE A 168 -3.12 14.64 -18.41
CA ILE A 168 -2.31 14.87 -17.23
C ILE A 168 -2.22 16.39 -17.04
N ILE A 169 -2.71 16.90 -15.89
CA ILE A 169 -2.64 18.30 -15.51
C ILE A 169 -1.25 18.57 -14.90
N HIS A 170 -0.88 17.76 -13.91
CA HIS A 170 0.43 17.82 -13.28
C HIS A 170 1.03 16.43 -13.09
N GLU A 171 2.36 16.38 -13.07
CA GLU A 171 3.13 15.17 -12.85
C GLU A 171 4.38 15.49 -12.03
N TRP A 172 4.64 14.68 -10.99
CA TRP A 172 5.81 14.80 -10.14
C TRP A 172 6.46 13.44 -9.92
N HIS A 173 7.78 13.45 -9.66
CA HIS A 173 8.59 12.25 -9.49
C HIS A 173 9.37 12.28 -8.19
N GLY A 174 9.63 11.10 -7.61
CA GLY A 174 10.60 10.96 -6.54
C GLY A 174 12.03 11.29 -7.01
N GLU A 175 12.85 11.77 -6.10
CA GLU A 175 14.19 12.27 -6.39
C GLU A 175 15.19 11.14 -6.67
N ALA A 176 15.02 9.97 -6.01
CA ALA A 176 15.95 8.85 -6.07
C ALA A 176 15.26 7.49 -5.90
N ALA A 177 15.99 6.43 -6.23
CA ALA A 177 15.56 5.07 -5.96
C ALA A 177 15.27 4.86 -4.46
N GLY A 178 14.14 4.22 -4.15
CA GLY A 178 13.71 3.94 -2.79
C GLY A 178 13.02 5.11 -2.07
N ASP A 179 12.79 6.25 -2.72
CA ASP A 179 12.02 7.36 -2.13
C ASP A 179 10.56 6.97 -1.89
N GLU A 180 9.98 6.13 -2.76
CA GLU A 180 8.56 5.76 -2.70
C GLU A 180 7.65 6.99 -2.69
N PHE A 181 7.99 8.00 -3.52
CA PHE A 181 7.22 9.23 -3.67
C PHE A 181 5.81 8.92 -4.18
N GLY A 182 4.80 9.46 -3.49
CA GLY A 182 3.40 9.06 -3.70
C GLY A 182 2.97 7.88 -2.84
N TRP A 183 3.70 7.58 -1.74
CA TRP A 183 3.24 6.61 -0.74
C TRP A 183 1.86 6.99 -0.22
N ILE A 184 1.66 8.24 0.16
CA ILE A 184 0.34 8.86 0.40
C ILE A 184 0.32 10.22 -0.30
N ALA A 185 -0.82 10.57 -0.91
CA ALA A 185 -1.05 11.87 -1.51
C ALA A 185 -2.47 12.38 -1.21
N ARG A 186 -2.58 13.63 -0.73
CA ARG A 186 -3.84 14.23 -0.27
C ARG A 186 -4.00 15.67 -0.73
N GLY A 187 -5.26 16.06 -0.99
CA GLY A 187 -5.64 17.47 -1.02
C GLY A 187 -5.57 18.06 0.39
N ILE A 188 -4.90 19.18 0.53
CA ILE A 188 -4.66 19.85 1.82
C ILE A 188 -5.40 21.19 1.96
N GLY A 189 -6.27 21.53 1.01
CA GLY A 189 -6.94 22.82 0.90
C GLY A 189 -6.10 23.82 0.11
N ASP A 190 -6.59 25.05 -0.01
CA ASP A 190 -5.92 26.17 -0.69
C ASP A 190 -4.95 26.84 0.29
N VAL A 191 -3.67 26.43 0.27
CA VAL A 191 -2.65 26.93 1.21
C VAL A 191 -1.88 28.12 0.67
N ASP A 192 -1.90 28.36 -0.65
CA ASP A 192 -1.25 29.52 -1.30
C ASP A 192 -2.24 30.64 -1.68
N LYS A 193 -3.53 30.45 -1.40
CA LYS A 193 -4.66 31.39 -1.64
C LYS A 193 -4.90 31.72 -3.11
N ASP A 194 -4.69 30.75 -3.99
CA ASP A 194 -4.91 30.92 -5.43
C ASP A 194 -6.32 30.46 -5.89
N GLY A 195 -7.15 29.99 -4.96
CA GLY A 195 -8.52 29.54 -5.15
C GLY A 195 -8.66 28.08 -5.54
N VAL A 196 -7.56 27.30 -5.60
CA VAL A 196 -7.53 25.89 -5.98
C VAL A 196 -6.97 25.04 -4.83
N THR A 197 -7.46 23.83 -4.67
CA THR A 197 -6.94 22.90 -3.66
C THR A 197 -5.51 22.50 -4.00
N ASP A 198 -4.59 22.66 -3.03
CA ASP A 198 -3.22 22.21 -3.09
C ASP A 198 -3.06 20.78 -2.59
N VAL A 199 -1.92 20.17 -2.88
CA VAL A 199 -1.69 18.76 -2.57
C VAL A 199 -0.43 18.54 -1.76
N ALA A 200 -0.49 17.64 -0.79
CA ALA A 200 0.68 17.11 -0.10
C ALA A 200 0.97 15.69 -0.58
N VAL A 201 2.24 15.41 -0.82
CA VAL A 201 2.73 14.10 -1.27
C VAL A 201 3.85 13.64 -0.36
N SER A 202 3.75 12.42 0.16
CA SER A 202 4.81 11.82 0.96
C SER A 202 5.73 10.92 0.14
N ALA A 203 6.98 10.85 0.58
CA ALA A 203 8.00 9.90 0.14
C ALA A 203 8.50 9.17 1.38
N ALA A 204 7.87 8.02 1.70
CA ALA A 204 8.07 7.36 2.98
C ALA A 204 9.46 6.73 3.13
N SER A 205 10.17 6.49 2.02
CA SER A 205 11.54 5.94 1.97
C SER A 205 11.71 4.66 2.79
N ASN A 206 10.81 3.68 2.60
CA ASN A 206 10.82 2.45 3.38
C ASN A 206 12.03 1.55 3.08
N PRO A 207 12.66 0.93 4.11
CA PRO A 207 13.69 -0.08 3.90
C PRO A 207 13.14 -1.31 3.13
N PRO A 208 13.97 -2.08 2.41
CA PRO A 208 15.45 -2.00 2.42
C PRO A 208 16.03 -0.99 1.42
N LEU A 209 15.23 -0.39 0.53
CA LEU A 209 15.72 0.53 -0.50
C LEU A 209 15.81 1.97 0.01
N GLY A 210 14.86 2.38 0.85
CA GLY A 210 14.78 3.72 1.41
C GLY A 210 15.60 3.90 2.69
N SER A 211 15.81 5.17 3.05
CA SER A 211 16.62 5.60 4.21
C SER A 211 15.87 5.60 5.54
N ALA A 212 14.56 5.35 5.55
CA ALA A 212 13.66 5.53 6.70
C ALA A 212 13.65 6.97 7.27
N ILE A 213 14.10 7.96 6.53
CA ILE A 213 14.02 9.37 6.89
C ILE A 213 12.59 9.87 6.65
N GLY A 214 12.11 9.69 5.41
CA GLY A 214 10.84 10.20 4.94
C GLY A 214 10.86 11.69 4.63
N LYS A 215 10.05 12.07 3.64
CA LYS A 215 9.91 13.45 3.17
C LYS A 215 8.44 13.73 2.89
N VAL A 216 8.05 15.00 3.00
CA VAL A 216 6.74 15.48 2.56
C VAL A 216 6.93 16.73 1.72
N TYR A 217 6.19 16.79 0.63
CA TYR A 217 6.20 17.89 -0.33
C TYR A 217 4.80 18.47 -0.41
N ALA A 218 4.68 19.80 -0.48
CA ALA A 218 3.43 20.46 -0.86
C ALA A 218 3.60 21.12 -2.22
N TYR A 219 2.61 20.93 -3.08
CA TYR A 219 2.57 21.50 -4.41
C TYR A 219 1.28 22.29 -4.60
N SER A 220 1.39 23.44 -5.28
CA SER A 220 0.22 24.18 -5.74
C SER A 220 -0.57 23.34 -6.74
N GLY A 221 -1.87 23.15 -6.47
CA GLY A 221 -2.76 22.42 -7.36
C GLY A 221 -2.90 23.11 -8.71
N LYS A 222 -3.01 24.44 -8.72
CA LYS A 222 -3.18 25.24 -9.93
C LYS A 222 -1.92 25.29 -10.80
N SER A 223 -0.77 25.57 -10.20
CA SER A 223 0.47 25.80 -10.95
C SER A 223 1.39 24.58 -11.06
N GLY A 224 1.18 23.53 -10.24
CA GLY A 224 2.05 22.38 -10.11
C GLY A 224 3.39 22.67 -9.44
N LYS A 225 3.63 23.91 -8.97
CA LYS A 225 4.92 24.30 -8.37
C LYS A 225 5.05 23.76 -6.95
N LEU A 226 6.28 23.39 -6.59
CA LEU A 226 6.63 23.07 -5.21
C LEU A 226 6.46 24.34 -4.34
N LEU A 227 5.64 24.26 -3.30
CA LEU A 227 5.46 25.31 -2.31
C LEU A 227 6.51 25.17 -1.20
N TRP A 228 6.61 23.98 -0.62
CA TRP A 228 7.61 23.66 0.40
C TRP A 228 7.89 22.15 0.46
N LYS A 229 9.01 21.81 1.13
CA LYS A 229 9.42 20.42 1.39
C LYS A 229 9.99 20.34 2.81
N VAL A 230 9.67 19.23 3.51
CA VAL A 230 10.23 18.89 4.82
C VAL A 230 10.82 17.49 4.82
N GLU A 231 11.85 17.26 5.62
CA GLU A 231 12.48 15.95 5.80
C GLU A 231 12.46 15.58 7.29
N GLY A 232 12.26 14.30 7.57
CA GLY A 232 12.24 13.77 8.92
C GLY A 232 13.62 13.49 9.50
N PRO A 233 13.72 13.27 10.81
CA PRO A 233 14.90 12.66 11.40
C PRO A 233 15.14 11.24 10.88
N LYS A 234 16.38 10.78 10.91
CA LYS A 234 16.71 9.39 10.53
C LYS A 234 15.91 8.38 11.36
N GLY A 235 15.27 7.45 10.69
CA GLY A 235 14.43 6.41 11.31
C GLY A 235 13.05 6.90 11.72
N SER A 236 12.65 8.12 11.38
CA SER A 236 11.31 8.66 11.75
C SER A 236 10.17 8.10 10.93
N PHE A 237 10.42 7.66 9.68
CA PHE A 237 9.40 7.33 8.70
C PHE A 237 8.39 8.47 8.52
N LEU A 238 8.91 9.73 8.46
CA LEU A 238 8.06 10.91 8.24
C LEU A 238 7.29 10.75 6.93
N GLY A 239 5.98 11.02 6.98
CA GLY A 239 5.11 10.84 5.81
C GLY A 239 4.58 9.41 5.64
N SER A 240 4.69 8.53 6.65
CA SER A 240 3.95 7.25 6.62
C SER A 240 2.44 7.47 6.46
N THR A 241 1.94 8.60 6.94
CA THR A 241 0.64 9.20 6.60
C THR A 241 0.79 10.70 6.48
N VAL A 242 -0.01 11.33 5.62
CA VAL A 242 -0.14 12.78 5.48
C VAL A 242 -1.61 13.12 5.19
N GLU A 243 -2.14 14.14 5.86
CA GLU A 243 -3.51 14.65 5.66
C GLU A 243 -3.57 16.16 5.94
N GLY A 244 -4.61 16.83 5.41
CA GLY A 244 -4.94 18.19 5.83
C GLY A 244 -5.35 18.20 7.30
N ALA A 245 -4.82 19.14 8.07
CA ALA A 245 -5.11 19.31 9.49
C ALA A 245 -6.24 20.33 9.78
N GLY A 246 -6.67 21.08 8.75
CA GLY A 246 -7.42 22.32 8.95
C GLY A 246 -6.54 23.42 9.53
N ASP A 247 -7.11 24.55 9.88
CA ASP A 247 -6.38 25.67 10.49
C ASP A 247 -6.15 25.37 11.98
N THR A 248 -4.92 24.98 12.34
CA THR A 248 -4.55 24.62 13.72
C THR A 248 -3.90 25.76 14.49
N ASN A 249 -3.64 26.91 13.83
CA ASN A 249 -2.95 28.06 14.42
C ASN A 249 -3.74 29.37 14.31
N LYS A 250 -4.90 29.38 13.62
CA LYS A 250 -5.78 30.54 13.35
C LYS A 250 -5.14 31.62 12.46
N ASP A 251 -4.34 31.22 11.50
CA ASP A 251 -3.82 32.16 10.49
C ASP A 251 -4.72 32.24 9.22
N GLY A 252 -5.79 31.45 9.19
CA GLY A 252 -6.76 31.38 8.10
C GLY A 252 -6.29 30.53 6.91
N ILE A 253 -5.22 29.74 7.09
CA ILE A 253 -4.69 28.81 6.10
C ILE A 253 -4.76 27.38 6.67
N PRO A 254 -5.18 26.39 5.90
CA PRO A 254 -5.13 25.00 6.32
C PRO A 254 -3.68 24.54 6.57
N ASP A 255 -3.46 23.81 7.65
CA ASP A 255 -2.19 23.19 8.03
C ASP A 255 -2.14 21.71 7.60
N VAL A 256 -0.98 21.08 7.73
CA VAL A 256 -0.73 19.70 7.32
C VAL A 256 -0.27 18.86 8.51
N VAL A 257 -0.94 17.74 8.77
CA VAL A 257 -0.54 16.75 9.77
C VAL A 257 0.21 15.61 9.11
N VAL A 258 1.34 15.20 9.70
CA VAL A 258 2.26 14.21 9.13
C VAL A 258 2.66 13.20 10.19
N GLY A 259 2.40 11.92 9.92
CA GLY A 259 2.79 10.82 10.78
C GLY A 259 4.28 10.52 10.70
N ALA A 260 4.87 10.18 11.86
CA ALA A 260 6.27 9.80 12.02
C ALA A 260 6.40 8.69 13.07
N PRO A 261 5.87 7.47 12.81
CA PRO A 261 5.78 6.40 13.81
C PRO A 261 7.14 5.93 14.32
N GLY A 262 8.21 6.10 13.56
CA GLY A 262 9.56 5.72 14.00
C GLY A 262 10.10 6.56 15.16
N ILE A 263 9.56 7.76 15.38
CA ILE A 263 9.80 8.55 16.59
C ILE A 263 8.67 8.45 17.61
N ASN A 264 7.71 7.54 17.36
CA ASN A 264 6.51 7.37 18.16
C ASN A 264 5.69 8.67 18.27
N GLY A 265 5.42 9.33 17.11
CA GLY A 265 4.77 10.63 17.11
C GLY A 265 4.34 11.12 15.73
N PHE A 266 3.92 12.38 15.72
CA PHE A 266 3.52 13.09 14.50
C PHE A 266 3.87 14.58 14.60
N TYR A 267 3.85 15.25 13.46
CA TYR A 267 4.08 16.67 13.31
C TYR A 267 2.86 17.38 12.72
N ILE A 268 2.70 18.66 13.05
CA ILE A 268 1.83 19.59 12.35
C ILE A 268 2.74 20.65 11.73
N TYR A 269 2.61 20.86 10.42
CA TYR A 269 3.35 21.85 9.65
C TYR A 269 2.39 22.92 9.14
N SER A 270 2.83 24.17 9.15
CA SER A 270 2.10 25.28 8.51
C SER A 270 1.90 24.99 7.02
N GLY A 271 0.67 25.15 6.54
CA GLY A 271 0.37 25.03 5.12
C GLY A 271 1.11 26.07 4.27
N ILE A 272 1.39 27.26 4.81
CA ILE A 272 2.02 28.36 4.08
C ILE A 272 3.44 28.04 3.64
N ASP A 273 4.27 27.53 4.57
CA ASP A 273 5.72 27.47 4.39
C ASP A 273 6.37 26.17 4.89
N GLY A 274 5.58 25.21 5.37
CA GLY A 274 6.10 23.94 5.90
C GLY A 274 6.83 24.08 7.24
N ARG A 275 6.74 25.22 7.93
CA ARG A 275 7.33 25.40 9.26
C ARG A 275 6.63 24.48 10.28
N GLU A 276 7.42 23.81 11.14
CA GLU A 276 6.89 23.04 12.25
C GLU A 276 6.09 23.92 13.22
N LEU A 277 4.80 23.64 13.34
CA LEU A 277 3.92 24.28 14.32
C LEU A 277 3.90 23.49 15.62
N ARG A 278 3.88 22.17 15.51
CA ARG A 278 3.84 21.27 16.66
C ARG A 278 4.43 19.91 16.34
N LYS A 279 5.06 19.33 17.37
CA LYS A 279 5.46 17.93 17.43
C LYS A 279 4.77 17.28 18.61
N THR A 280 4.14 16.12 18.42
CA THR A 280 3.54 15.31 19.48
C THR A 280 4.24 13.96 19.50
N VAL A 281 4.66 13.50 20.69
CA VAL A 281 5.36 12.22 20.89
C VAL A 281 4.62 11.45 21.99
N GLY A 282 4.38 10.16 21.77
CA GLY A 282 3.80 9.25 22.75
C GLY A 282 4.76 8.92 23.89
N ASP A 283 4.22 8.52 25.01
CA ASP A 283 5.01 7.98 26.12
C ASP A 283 5.40 6.50 25.89
N SER A 284 6.12 5.90 26.81
CA SER A 284 6.63 4.53 26.69
C SER A 284 5.53 3.45 26.71
N SER A 285 4.30 3.78 27.11
CA SER A 285 3.16 2.84 27.08
C SER A 285 2.45 2.81 25.72
N VAL A 286 2.78 3.78 24.86
CA VAL A 286 2.20 3.95 23.54
C VAL A 286 3.28 3.70 22.50
N THR A 287 3.07 2.75 21.59
CA THR A 287 3.97 2.47 20.49
C THR A 287 3.27 2.69 19.15
N ASP A 288 4.05 3.13 18.16
CA ASP A 288 3.57 3.48 16.81
C ASP A 288 2.59 4.65 16.76
N LEU A 289 2.62 5.60 17.73
CA LEU A 289 1.86 6.83 17.59
C LEU A 289 2.27 7.57 16.31
N GLY A 290 1.28 8.03 15.56
CA GLY A 290 1.50 8.65 14.26
C GLY A 290 1.53 7.64 13.09
N ARG A 291 1.17 6.37 13.32
CA ARG A 291 0.97 5.39 12.24
C ARG A 291 -0.14 5.84 11.29
N GLY A 292 -1.25 6.31 11.85
CA GLY A 292 -2.32 7.04 11.16
C GLY A 292 -2.49 8.41 11.78
N VAL A 293 -2.66 9.44 10.95
CA VAL A 293 -3.00 10.80 11.37
C VAL A 293 -3.99 11.42 10.39
N ALA A 294 -4.89 12.28 10.89
CA ALA A 294 -5.84 13.01 10.06
C ALA A 294 -6.39 14.24 10.77
N GLY A 295 -6.74 15.29 10.03
CA GLY A 295 -7.55 16.38 10.53
C GLY A 295 -9.03 15.99 10.62
N VAL A 296 -9.67 16.27 11.73
CA VAL A 296 -11.08 15.94 11.96
C VAL A 296 -11.97 17.19 12.12
N GLY A 297 -11.43 18.37 11.75
CA GLY A 297 -12.10 19.65 11.96
C GLY A 297 -12.11 20.05 13.44
N ASP A 298 -12.88 21.09 13.75
CA ASP A 298 -13.03 21.60 15.13
C ASP A 298 -14.15 20.83 15.85
N LEU A 299 -13.80 19.73 16.50
CA LEU A 299 -14.77 18.87 17.20
C LEU A 299 -15.23 19.42 18.55
N ASN A 300 -14.39 20.25 19.19
CA ASN A 300 -14.67 20.84 20.52
C ASN A 300 -15.18 22.28 20.45
N HIS A 301 -15.31 22.84 19.21
CA HIS A 301 -15.81 24.18 18.92
C HIS A 301 -14.98 25.32 19.56
N ASP A 302 -13.64 25.16 19.61
CA ASP A 302 -12.73 26.20 20.10
C ASP A 302 -12.10 27.04 18.97
N GLY A 303 -12.42 26.70 17.73
CA GLY A 303 -12.03 27.40 16.50
C GLY A 303 -10.65 26.96 15.99
N TYR A 304 -10.11 25.82 16.41
CA TYR A 304 -8.88 25.22 15.90
C TYR A 304 -9.21 23.83 15.33
N GLY A 305 -8.58 23.45 14.23
CA GLY A 305 -8.72 22.09 13.69
C GLY A 305 -8.10 21.06 14.64
N ASP A 306 -8.87 20.02 15.01
CA ASP A 306 -8.41 18.92 15.87
C ASP A 306 -7.80 17.78 15.05
N ILE A 307 -6.96 16.97 15.70
CA ILE A 307 -6.16 15.91 15.06
C ILE A 307 -6.54 14.54 15.60
N LEU A 308 -6.95 13.64 14.72
CA LEU A 308 -7.06 12.21 14.97
C LEU A 308 -5.69 11.55 14.76
N ALA A 309 -5.24 10.74 15.72
CA ALA A 309 -3.97 10.02 15.61
C ALA A 309 -4.07 8.62 16.20
N SER A 310 -3.40 7.64 15.61
CA SER A 310 -3.41 6.25 16.06
C SER A 310 -2.05 5.76 16.52
N ALA A 311 -2.11 4.77 17.44
CA ALA A 311 -0.98 4.03 17.98
C ALA A 311 -1.36 2.54 18.02
N PRO A 312 -1.33 1.81 16.88
CA PRO A 312 -1.79 0.43 16.80
C PRO A 312 -0.93 -0.55 17.60
N GLY A 313 0.32 -0.20 17.89
CA GLY A 313 1.21 -0.97 18.75
C GLY A 313 0.99 -0.76 20.25
N ALA A 314 0.08 0.11 20.67
CA ALA A 314 -0.15 0.38 22.09
C ALA A 314 -0.57 -0.88 22.86
N THR A 315 0.05 -1.07 24.03
CA THR A 315 -0.24 -2.17 24.96
C THR A 315 -1.22 -1.71 26.02
N ILE A 316 -2.39 -2.33 26.11
CA ILE A 316 -3.43 -1.99 27.06
C ILE A 316 -3.59 -3.13 28.08
N GLY A 317 -3.34 -2.84 29.35
CA GLY A 317 -3.34 -3.85 30.39
C GLY A 317 -2.29 -4.95 30.14
N ARG A 318 -2.73 -6.19 29.93
CA ARG A 318 -1.87 -7.33 29.57
C ARG A 318 -1.90 -7.68 28.08
N GLY A 319 -2.66 -6.93 27.27
CA GLY A 319 -2.82 -7.18 25.83
C GLY A 319 -1.79 -6.41 25.01
N ALA A 320 -0.81 -7.09 24.43
CA ALA A 320 0.12 -6.49 23.48
C ALA A 320 -0.60 -6.12 22.17
N ASN A 321 -0.20 -5.02 21.53
CA ASN A 321 -0.75 -4.53 20.26
C ASN A 321 -2.29 -4.46 20.27
N THR A 322 -2.87 -4.06 21.39
CA THR A 322 -4.32 -3.81 21.49
C THR A 322 -4.70 -2.63 20.62
N GLY A 323 -3.83 -1.62 20.58
CA GLY A 323 -3.99 -0.39 19.83
C GLY A 323 -4.80 0.67 20.58
N ARG A 324 -4.57 1.92 20.18
CA ARG A 324 -5.23 3.10 20.74
C ARG A 324 -5.38 4.19 19.68
N VAL A 325 -6.47 4.95 19.78
CA VAL A 325 -6.72 6.12 18.96
C VAL A 325 -6.99 7.32 19.85
N TYR A 326 -6.51 8.48 19.45
CA TYR A 326 -6.68 9.76 20.12
C TYR A 326 -7.30 10.78 19.20
N VAL A 327 -8.09 11.70 19.78
CA VAL A 327 -8.33 13.02 19.21
C VAL A 327 -7.58 14.02 20.05
N PHE A 328 -6.67 14.77 19.45
CA PHE A 328 -5.90 15.83 20.12
C PHE A 328 -6.47 17.20 19.73
N SER A 329 -6.58 18.10 20.71
CA SER A 329 -6.92 19.50 20.44
C SER A 329 -5.83 20.16 19.58
N GLY A 330 -6.24 20.74 18.47
CA GLY A 330 -5.38 21.54 17.62
C GLY A 330 -4.81 22.77 18.35
N LYS A 331 -5.56 23.36 19.27
CA LYS A 331 -5.17 24.52 20.05
C LYS A 331 -3.97 24.29 20.98
N ASN A 332 -3.96 23.17 21.71
CA ASN A 332 -2.99 22.96 22.78
C ASN A 332 -2.30 21.60 22.77
N GLY A 333 -2.66 20.71 21.83
CA GLY A 333 -2.09 19.35 21.69
C GLY A 333 -2.50 18.38 22.81
N LYS A 334 -3.48 18.70 23.66
CA LYS A 334 -3.97 17.79 24.70
C LYS A 334 -4.99 16.82 24.13
N PRO A 335 -5.03 15.56 24.61
CA PRO A 335 -6.07 14.63 24.22
C PRO A 335 -7.46 15.15 24.63
N LEU A 336 -8.39 15.17 23.68
CA LEU A 336 -9.84 15.42 23.87
C LEU A 336 -10.58 14.10 24.04
N LEU A 337 -10.12 13.06 23.31
CA LEU A 337 -10.70 11.72 23.35
C LEU A 337 -9.58 10.69 23.26
N MET A 338 -9.78 9.55 23.93
CA MET A 338 -8.91 8.39 23.86
C MET A 338 -9.79 7.14 23.82
N ILE A 339 -9.57 6.31 22.78
CA ILE A 339 -10.29 5.06 22.57
C ILE A 339 -9.27 3.93 22.55
N ASN A 340 -9.47 2.91 23.37
CA ASN A 340 -8.65 1.69 23.37
C ASN A 340 -9.27 0.63 22.48
N GLY A 341 -8.44 -0.18 21.84
CA GLY A 341 -8.89 -1.42 21.22
C GLY A 341 -9.52 -2.38 22.24
N ASP A 342 -10.31 -3.31 21.76
CA ASP A 342 -11.10 -4.25 22.57
C ASP A 342 -10.39 -5.58 22.85
N SER A 343 -9.35 -5.91 22.12
CA SER A 343 -8.67 -7.21 22.20
C SER A 343 -7.18 -7.14 21.91
N ALA A 344 -6.42 -8.04 22.52
CA ALA A 344 -5.00 -8.19 22.26
C ALA A 344 -4.75 -8.54 20.80
N SER A 345 -3.65 -8.02 20.24
CA SER A 345 -3.24 -8.21 18.84
C SER A 345 -4.23 -7.67 17.79
N ALA A 346 -5.25 -6.90 18.20
CA ALA A 346 -6.22 -6.32 17.28
C ALA A 346 -5.62 -5.19 16.41
N SER A 347 -4.54 -4.54 16.87
CA SER A 347 -3.92 -3.39 16.21
C SER A 347 -4.93 -2.30 15.88
N PHE A 348 -5.81 -1.97 16.85
CA PHE A 348 -6.81 -0.91 16.70
C PHE A 348 -6.14 0.42 16.37
N GLY A 349 -6.55 1.05 15.29
CA GLY A 349 -5.88 2.21 14.72
C GLY A 349 -4.89 1.84 13.60
N SER A 350 -4.95 0.61 13.05
CA SER A 350 -4.13 0.22 11.88
C SER A 350 -4.36 1.12 10.67
N THR A 351 -5.59 1.62 10.50
CA THR A 351 -5.93 2.72 9.59
C THR A 351 -6.89 3.69 10.24
N LEU A 352 -6.86 4.94 9.75
CA LEU A 352 -7.81 5.98 10.08
C LEU A 352 -8.45 6.51 8.81
N GLY A 353 -9.76 6.73 8.82
CA GLY A 353 -10.51 7.27 7.71
C GLY A 353 -11.31 8.49 8.13
N VAL A 354 -11.17 9.59 7.39
CA VAL A 354 -11.92 10.82 7.57
C VAL A 354 -12.51 11.28 6.22
N GLY A 355 -13.44 12.22 6.23
CA GLY A 355 -14.07 12.69 4.99
C GLY A 355 -14.88 13.96 5.18
N GLY A 356 -14.32 14.91 5.90
CA GLY A 356 -14.99 16.19 6.16
C GLY A 356 -16.05 16.11 7.25
N GLY A 357 -15.74 16.66 8.42
CA GLY A 357 -16.66 16.83 9.52
C GLY A 357 -16.52 15.79 10.62
N ARG A 358 -17.62 15.45 11.25
CA ARG A 358 -17.73 14.82 12.56
C ARG A 358 -17.48 13.30 12.58
N TYR A 359 -17.49 12.63 11.42
CA TYR A 359 -17.38 11.17 11.36
C TYR A 359 -15.97 10.71 11.05
N PHE A 360 -15.56 9.58 11.64
CA PHE A 360 -14.32 8.92 11.33
C PHE A 360 -14.43 7.39 11.45
N VAL A 361 -13.57 6.69 10.72
CA VAL A 361 -13.46 5.23 10.71
C VAL A 361 -12.12 4.82 11.27
N VAL A 362 -12.11 3.77 12.08
CA VAL A 362 -10.89 3.18 12.64
C VAL A 362 -10.83 1.71 12.23
N GLY A 363 -9.71 1.30 11.65
CA GLY A 363 -9.43 -0.10 11.36
C GLY A 363 -8.70 -0.81 12.50
N ALA A 364 -8.93 -2.11 12.61
CA ALA A 364 -8.23 -3.03 13.50
C ALA A 364 -7.86 -4.28 12.72
N SER A 365 -6.69 -4.30 12.10
CA SER A 365 -6.27 -5.33 11.13
C SER A 365 -6.18 -6.75 11.70
N GLY A 366 -5.94 -6.88 12.99
CA GLY A 366 -5.96 -8.15 13.72
C GLY A 366 -7.24 -8.37 14.52
N GLY A 367 -8.25 -7.48 14.38
CA GLY A 367 -9.54 -7.58 15.05
C GLY A 367 -10.51 -8.53 14.34
N GLY A 368 -11.73 -8.63 14.88
CA GLY A 368 -12.80 -9.43 14.30
C GLY A 368 -12.65 -10.94 14.50
N LEU A 369 -13.55 -11.70 13.85
CA LEU A 369 -13.51 -13.15 13.89
C LEU A 369 -12.20 -13.67 13.26
N ASN A 370 -11.46 -14.47 14.01
CA ASN A 370 -10.20 -15.09 13.56
C ASN A 370 -9.08 -14.11 13.17
N GLY A 371 -9.18 -12.83 13.61
CA GLY A 371 -8.13 -11.85 13.31
C GLY A 371 -8.05 -11.44 11.82
N THR A 372 -9.16 -11.50 11.10
CA THR A 372 -9.23 -11.17 9.66
C THR A 372 -9.52 -9.70 9.39
N GLY A 373 -9.62 -8.89 10.43
CA GLY A 373 -9.83 -7.46 10.37
C GLY A 373 -11.24 -7.02 10.73
N ARG A 374 -11.33 -5.82 11.28
CA ARG A 374 -12.57 -5.15 11.70
C ARG A 374 -12.44 -3.65 11.48
N ILE A 375 -13.57 -2.99 11.20
CA ILE A 375 -13.68 -1.54 11.24
C ILE A 375 -14.68 -1.09 12.29
N PHE A 376 -14.48 0.14 12.75
CA PHE A 376 -15.34 0.84 13.69
C PHE A 376 -15.64 2.22 13.14
N ALA A 377 -16.90 2.63 13.11
CA ALA A 377 -17.32 3.98 12.73
C ALA A 377 -17.69 4.79 13.97
N TYR A 378 -17.25 6.03 14.02
CA TYR A 378 -17.47 6.93 15.16
C TYR A 378 -18.07 8.26 14.73
N ASP A 379 -18.75 8.92 15.68
CA ASP A 379 -19.28 10.27 15.55
C ASP A 379 -18.67 11.19 16.62
N ARG A 380 -17.92 12.21 16.19
CA ARG A 380 -17.29 13.24 17.05
C ARG A 380 -16.45 12.65 18.18
N LEU A 381 -16.57 13.23 19.39
CA LEU A 381 -15.86 12.82 20.61
C LEU A 381 -16.60 11.70 21.38
N ASN A 382 -17.44 10.90 20.72
CA ASN A 382 -18.11 9.76 21.34
C ASN A 382 -17.21 8.52 21.29
N PRO A 383 -16.83 7.91 22.43
CA PRO A 383 -16.00 6.70 22.44
C PRO A 383 -16.77 5.43 22.03
N ILE A 384 -18.09 5.50 21.90
CA ILE A 384 -18.93 4.37 21.51
C ILE A 384 -19.08 4.38 19.99
N PRO A 385 -18.70 3.31 19.28
CA PRO A 385 -18.85 3.27 17.83
C PRO A 385 -20.34 3.27 17.43
N LEU A 386 -20.65 3.91 16.33
CA LEU A 386 -21.97 3.86 15.69
C LEU A 386 -22.29 2.43 15.26
N PHE A 387 -21.32 1.78 14.65
CA PHE A 387 -21.35 0.37 14.29
C PHE A 387 -19.95 -0.21 14.15
N THR A 388 -19.88 -1.54 14.05
CA THR A 388 -18.67 -2.29 13.74
C THR A 388 -18.96 -3.27 12.61
N GLN A 389 -17.95 -3.53 11.75
CA GLN A 389 -18.06 -4.51 10.69
C GLN A 389 -16.82 -5.41 10.65
N ASP A 390 -17.03 -6.71 10.66
CA ASP A 390 -15.99 -7.72 10.48
C ASP A 390 -15.75 -8.01 9.00
N ALA A 391 -14.55 -8.49 8.67
CA ALA A 391 -14.26 -9.02 7.36
C ALA A 391 -15.24 -10.16 7.03
N ASP A 392 -15.53 -10.35 5.73
CA ASP A 392 -16.33 -11.49 5.29
C ASP A 392 -15.54 -12.82 5.33
N SER A 393 -16.19 -13.92 4.89
CA SER A 393 -15.59 -15.27 4.96
C SER A 393 -14.33 -15.46 4.10
N THR A 394 -14.05 -14.55 3.17
CA THR A 394 -12.86 -14.52 2.32
C THR A 394 -11.88 -13.43 2.75
N GLY A 395 -12.18 -12.73 3.86
CA GLY A 395 -11.42 -11.63 4.39
C GLY A 395 -10.11 -12.06 5.02
N ALA A 396 -9.13 -11.16 4.97
CA ALA A 396 -7.80 -11.38 5.52
C ALA A 396 -7.21 -10.15 6.22
N ALA A 397 -7.64 -8.93 5.86
CA ALA A 397 -7.01 -7.69 6.34
C ALA A 397 -7.96 -6.47 6.27
N LEU A 398 -9.25 -6.63 6.60
CA LEU A 398 -10.20 -5.51 6.60
C LEU A 398 -9.73 -4.40 7.54
N GLY A 399 -9.64 -3.17 7.02
CA GLY A 399 -9.20 -2.01 7.79
C GLY A 399 -7.70 -1.98 8.10
N ALA A 400 -6.87 -2.69 7.32
CA ALA A 400 -5.41 -2.69 7.50
C ALA A 400 -4.73 -1.45 6.89
N MET A 401 -5.19 -0.97 5.72
CA MET A 401 -4.52 0.10 4.99
C MET A 401 -5.39 1.33 4.75
N PHE A 402 -6.57 1.15 4.16
CA PHE A 402 -7.39 2.30 3.75
C PHE A 402 -8.80 2.21 4.30
N ALA A 403 -9.25 3.32 4.84
CA ALA A 403 -10.63 3.63 5.18
C ALA A 403 -10.87 5.12 4.97
N SER A 404 -12.11 5.52 4.71
CA SER A 404 -12.50 6.93 4.65
C SER A 404 -13.99 7.11 4.85
N VAL A 405 -14.42 8.36 5.01
CA VAL A 405 -15.81 8.78 4.92
C VAL A 405 -16.00 9.39 3.52
N VAL A 406 -16.77 8.74 2.66
CA VAL A 406 -16.82 9.06 1.22
C VAL A 406 -17.93 10.03 0.82
N GLY A 407 -18.78 10.44 1.76
CA GLY A 407 -19.98 11.25 1.50
C GLY A 407 -21.24 10.38 1.47
N ASP A 408 -22.38 11.00 1.21
CA ASP A 408 -23.68 10.33 1.16
C ASP A 408 -23.88 9.61 -0.18
N VAL A 409 -23.56 8.33 -0.21
CA VAL A 409 -23.64 7.46 -1.38
C VAL A 409 -25.07 6.99 -1.62
N ASN A 410 -25.84 6.76 -0.54
CA ASN A 410 -27.21 6.23 -0.63
C ASN A 410 -28.30 7.32 -0.58
N GLY A 411 -27.95 8.61 -0.29
CA GLY A 411 -28.82 9.78 -0.24
C GLY A 411 -29.74 9.82 0.96
N ASP A 412 -29.30 9.27 2.08
CA ASP A 412 -30.07 9.33 3.32
C ASP A 412 -29.68 10.52 4.22
N GLY A 413 -28.79 11.38 3.75
CA GLY A 413 -28.27 12.57 4.43
C GLY A 413 -27.16 12.30 5.44
N ILE A 414 -26.71 11.06 5.58
CA ILE A 414 -25.60 10.67 6.45
C ILE A 414 -24.42 10.21 5.58
N PRO A 415 -23.21 10.75 5.78
CA PRO A 415 -22.04 10.27 5.04
C PRO A 415 -21.75 8.80 5.29
N ASP A 416 -21.43 8.07 4.21
CA ASP A 416 -21.16 6.65 4.20
C ASP A 416 -19.67 6.33 4.35
N MET A 417 -19.35 5.09 4.76
CA MET A 417 -18.02 4.66 5.14
C MET A 417 -17.42 3.73 4.09
N TYR A 418 -16.22 4.04 3.65
CA TYR A 418 -15.38 3.20 2.80
C TYR A 418 -14.38 2.44 3.66
N ALA A 419 -14.19 1.17 3.38
CA ALA A 419 -13.12 0.38 3.98
C ALA A 419 -12.66 -0.72 3.02
N THR A 420 -11.41 -1.15 3.17
CA THR A 420 -10.80 -2.08 2.24
C THR A 420 -10.16 -3.27 2.92
N ASP A 421 -10.11 -4.36 2.17
CA ASP A 421 -9.40 -5.59 2.46
C ASP A 421 -8.59 -5.99 1.21
N PHE A 422 -7.42 -5.38 1.02
CA PHE A 422 -6.57 -5.59 -0.15
C PHE A 422 -6.04 -7.03 -0.27
N ALA A 423 -6.04 -7.78 0.83
CA ALA A 423 -5.61 -9.17 0.88
C ALA A 423 -6.77 -10.17 0.75
N ASN A 424 -8.02 -9.69 0.58
CA ASN A 424 -9.20 -10.54 0.40
C ASN A 424 -9.00 -11.53 -0.75
N SER A 425 -9.52 -12.75 -0.58
CA SER A 425 -9.26 -13.86 -1.51
C SER A 425 -10.50 -14.31 -2.28
N ALA A 426 -11.54 -13.47 -2.42
CA ALA A 426 -12.80 -13.82 -3.07
C ALA A 426 -12.63 -14.29 -4.54
N ASN A 427 -11.71 -13.69 -5.29
CA ASN A 427 -11.39 -14.05 -6.67
C ASN A 427 -9.95 -14.60 -6.80
N GLY A 428 -9.47 -15.24 -5.75
CA GLY A 428 -8.13 -15.81 -5.65
C GLY A 428 -7.25 -15.05 -4.64
N PRO A 429 -6.09 -15.62 -4.27
CA PRO A 429 -5.23 -15.06 -3.21
C PRO A 429 -4.91 -13.58 -3.43
N ALA A 430 -5.20 -12.73 -2.43
CA ALA A 430 -4.94 -11.29 -2.46
C ALA A 430 -5.53 -10.57 -3.70
N SER A 431 -6.68 -11.03 -4.21
CA SER A 431 -7.40 -10.29 -5.27
C SER A 431 -7.86 -8.93 -4.77
N GLY A 432 -8.19 -8.82 -3.49
CA GLY A 432 -8.60 -7.59 -2.83
C GLY A 432 -10.07 -7.27 -2.95
N ARG A 433 -10.57 -6.44 -2.03
CA ARG A 433 -11.97 -6.04 -1.96
C ARG A 433 -12.12 -4.67 -1.31
N ALA A 434 -13.08 -3.89 -1.81
CA ALA A 434 -13.51 -2.63 -1.23
C ALA A 434 -15.00 -2.69 -0.88
N TYR A 435 -15.37 -2.03 0.20
CA TYR A 435 -16.73 -1.98 0.74
C TYR A 435 -17.18 -0.54 0.95
N ILE A 436 -18.45 -0.27 0.65
CA ILE A 436 -19.16 0.92 1.12
C ILE A 436 -20.21 0.45 2.12
N PHE A 437 -20.20 1.05 3.31
CA PHE A 437 -21.15 0.80 4.38
C PHE A 437 -21.99 2.04 4.64
N SER A 438 -23.30 1.88 4.85
CA SER A 438 -24.16 2.97 5.27
C SER A 438 -23.65 3.57 6.60
N GLY A 439 -23.39 4.86 6.62
CA GLY A 439 -23.01 5.59 7.83
C GLY A 439 -24.10 5.60 8.90
N LYS A 440 -25.35 5.39 8.49
CA LYS A 440 -26.52 5.37 9.35
C LYS A 440 -26.77 4.00 10.00
N THR A 441 -26.66 2.92 9.20
CA THR A 441 -27.06 1.56 9.64
C THR A 441 -25.88 0.61 9.76
N GLY A 442 -24.74 0.89 9.14
CA GLY A 442 -23.61 -0.02 9.00
C GLY A 442 -23.80 -1.11 7.94
N GLU A 443 -24.93 -1.15 7.23
CA GLU A 443 -25.19 -2.13 6.17
C GLU A 443 -24.27 -1.92 4.98
N LYS A 444 -23.89 -3.02 4.31
CA LYS A 444 -23.10 -2.98 3.09
C LYS A 444 -23.94 -2.44 1.93
N LEU A 445 -23.60 -1.28 1.40
CA LEU A 445 -24.22 -0.70 0.21
C LEU A 445 -23.59 -1.26 -1.06
N PHE A 446 -22.26 -1.31 -1.12
CA PHE A 446 -21.52 -1.85 -2.24
C PHE A 446 -20.36 -2.74 -1.79
N VAL A 447 -20.08 -3.76 -2.62
CA VAL A 447 -18.89 -4.60 -2.53
C VAL A 447 -18.28 -4.70 -3.92
N LYS A 448 -17.03 -4.26 -4.05
CA LYS A 448 -16.23 -4.35 -5.28
C LYS A 448 -15.03 -5.25 -5.03
N SER A 449 -14.72 -6.14 -5.96
CA SER A 449 -13.63 -7.11 -5.82
C SER A 449 -12.68 -6.98 -7.00
N GLY A 450 -11.39 -7.22 -6.75
CA GLY A 450 -10.41 -7.37 -7.80
C GLY A 450 -10.71 -8.56 -8.71
N GLU A 451 -10.22 -8.52 -9.92
CA GLU A 451 -10.51 -9.51 -10.96
C GLU A 451 -9.53 -10.69 -10.92
N PHE A 452 -8.31 -10.47 -10.43
CA PHE A 452 -7.21 -11.43 -10.52
C PHE A 452 -6.53 -11.66 -9.17
N PRO A 453 -5.96 -12.87 -8.94
CA PRO A 453 -5.08 -13.10 -7.81
C PRO A 453 -3.91 -12.10 -7.79
N GLY A 454 -3.59 -11.56 -6.61
CA GLY A 454 -2.49 -10.62 -6.42
C GLY A 454 -2.77 -9.19 -6.90
N GLU A 455 -3.99 -8.87 -7.35
CA GLU A 455 -4.32 -7.51 -7.80
C GLU A 455 -4.22 -6.47 -6.68
N GLY A 456 -4.50 -6.87 -5.43
CA GLY A 456 -4.50 -5.95 -4.30
C GLY A 456 -5.54 -4.84 -4.46
N PHE A 457 -6.71 -5.15 -4.99
CA PHE A 457 -7.81 -4.22 -5.15
C PHE A 457 -8.32 -3.75 -3.79
N GLY A 458 -8.59 -2.46 -3.66
CA GLY A 458 -8.97 -1.86 -2.38
C GLY A 458 -7.86 -0.98 -1.80
N ILE A 459 -7.03 -0.38 -2.64
CA ILE A 459 -6.05 0.63 -2.27
C ILE A 459 -6.59 2.01 -2.68
N GLY A 460 -6.18 3.07 -1.95
CA GLY A 460 -6.64 4.45 -2.16
C GLY A 460 -7.73 4.89 -1.18
N ALA A 461 -7.82 6.22 -0.98
CA ALA A 461 -8.70 6.81 0.04
C ALA A 461 -10.18 6.86 -0.35
N GLY A 462 -10.56 6.52 -1.56
CA GLY A 462 -11.94 6.32 -2.00
C GLY A 462 -12.79 7.57 -2.26
N ARG A 463 -12.44 8.74 -1.76
CA ARG A 463 -13.23 9.97 -1.82
C ARG A 463 -13.18 10.64 -3.19
N THR A 464 -14.31 10.96 -3.78
CA THR A 464 -14.38 11.73 -5.04
C THR A 464 -15.40 12.87 -5.01
N GLY A 465 -16.41 12.82 -4.12
CA GLY A 465 -17.62 13.63 -4.22
C GLY A 465 -18.55 13.10 -5.32
N ASP A 466 -19.56 13.90 -5.67
CA ASP A 466 -20.48 13.62 -6.78
C ASP A 466 -19.82 14.07 -8.09
N VAL A 467 -19.25 13.14 -8.85
CA VAL A 467 -18.49 13.47 -10.07
C VAL A 467 -19.36 13.46 -11.33
N ASN A 468 -20.57 12.89 -11.25
CA ASN A 468 -21.49 12.77 -12.38
C ASN A 468 -22.72 13.69 -12.26
N GLY A 469 -22.87 14.40 -11.13
CA GLY A 469 -23.93 15.38 -10.89
C GLY A 469 -25.30 14.76 -10.59
N ASP A 470 -25.35 13.51 -10.09
CA ASP A 470 -26.60 12.78 -9.83
C ASP A 470 -27.14 12.93 -8.40
N GLY A 471 -26.45 13.71 -7.57
CA GLY A 471 -26.81 14.00 -6.18
C GLY A 471 -26.36 12.95 -5.18
N ARG A 472 -25.50 12.00 -5.58
CA ARG A 472 -24.90 10.98 -4.74
C ARG A 472 -23.39 11.15 -4.71
N ALA A 473 -22.77 10.88 -3.59
CA ALA A 473 -21.32 10.80 -3.57
C ALA A 473 -20.85 9.53 -4.30
N ASP A 474 -19.90 9.70 -5.21
CA ASP A 474 -19.23 8.62 -5.92
C ASP A 474 -17.97 8.19 -5.16
N PHE A 475 -17.35 7.09 -5.59
CA PHE A 475 -16.14 6.58 -4.93
C PHE A 475 -15.16 5.96 -5.93
N LEU A 476 -13.89 5.98 -5.60
CA LEU A 476 -12.86 5.34 -6.41
C LEU A 476 -12.17 4.21 -5.65
N VAL A 477 -11.61 3.26 -6.41
CA VAL A 477 -10.86 2.13 -5.86
C VAL A 477 -9.65 1.86 -6.75
N GLY A 478 -8.47 1.74 -6.14
CA GLY A 478 -7.25 1.31 -6.81
C GLY A 478 -7.04 -0.21 -6.72
N GLY A 479 -6.49 -0.77 -7.78
CA GLY A 479 -5.94 -2.12 -7.85
C GLY A 479 -4.47 -2.01 -8.25
N TRP A 480 -3.60 -1.74 -7.29
CA TRP A 480 -2.23 -1.28 -7.52
C TRP A 480 -1.32 -2.28 -8.24
N GLN A 481 -1.62 -3.57 -8.16
CA GLN A 481 -0.91 -4.62 -8.89
C GLN A 481 -1.72 -5.20 -10.06
N TYR A 482 -2.80 -4.52 -10.48
CA TYR A 482 -3.53 -4.93 -11.66
C TYR A 482 -2.59 -5.15 -12.84
N SER A 483 -2.65 -6.35 -13.44
CA SER A 483 -1.70 -6.79 -14.46
C SER A 483 -2.36 -7.04 -15.83
N GLY A 484 -3.58 -6.56 -16.04
CA GLY A 484 -4.32 -6.79 -17.28
C GLY A 484 -3.72 -6.08 -18.51
N ALA A 485 -3.18 -4.88 -18.33
CA ALA A 485 -2.52 -4.15 -19.42
C ALA A 485 -1.00 -4.27 -19.36
N ALA A 486 -0.41 -4.16 -18.17
CA ALA A 486 1.03 -4.30 -17.94
C ALA A 486 1.25 -4.97 -16.59
N TRP A 487 2.30 -5.77 -16.45
CA TRP A 487 2.60 -6.46 -15.19
C TRP A 487 2.80 -5.48 -14.05
N SER A 488 1.94 -5.57 -13.00
CA SER A 488 1.84 -4.60 -11.91
C SER A 488 1.76 -3.14 -12.41
N GLY A 489 1.07 -2.92 -13.54
CA GLY A 489 0.84 -1.57 -14.07
C GLY A 489 -0.10 -0.77 -13.20
N GLY A 490 -1.04 -1.46 -12.55
CA GLY A 490 -2.05 -0.87 -11.69
C GLY A 490 -3.27 -0.33 -12.44
N ARG A 491 -4.33 -0.05 -11.68
CA ARG A 491 -5.59 0.49 -12.21
C ARG A 491 -6.34 1.27 -11.13
N VAL A 492 -7.01 2.35 -11.52
CA VAL A 492 -7.98 3.06 -10.68
C VAL A 492 -9.32 3.07 -11.40
N GLN A 493 -10.40 2.77 -10.69
CA GLN A 493 -11.77 2.85 -11.20
C GLN A 493 -12.59 3.78 -10.31
N VAL A 494 -13.37 4.65 -10.95
CA VAL A 494 -14.36 5.52 -10.31
C VAL A 494 -15.73 4.88 -10.50
N PHE A 495 -16.47 4.75 -9.41
CA PHE A 495 -17.78 4.09 -9.38
C PHE A 495 -18.88 5.07 -8.99
N SER A 496 -20.03 4.97 -9.65
CA SER A 496 -21.24 5.68 -9.26
C SER A 496 -21.74 5.23 -7.89
N GLY A 497 -21.99 6.18 -7.00
CA GLY A 497 -22.65 5.93 -5.73
C GLY A 497 -24.10 5.51 -5.87
N LYS A 498 -24.75 5.85 -6.96
CA LYS A 498 -26.16 5.54 -7.20
C LYS A 498 -26.42 4.06 -7.50
N ASP A 499 -25.60 3.45 -8.36
CA ASP A 499 -25.82 2.09 -8.85
C ASP A 499 -24.54 1.22 -8.86
N GLY A 500 -23.40 1.80 -8.50
CA GLY A 500 -22.10 1.12 -8.50
C GLY A 500 -21.55 0.84 -9.88
N SER A 501 -22.07 1.42 -10.96
CA SER A 501 -21.47 1.32 -12.30
C SER A 501 -20.13 2.03 -12.37
N VAL A 502 -19.24 1.58 -13.28
CA VAL A 502 -17.96 2.24 -13.53
C VAL A 502 -18.19 3.49 -14.35
N LEU A 503 -17.81 4.65 -13.79
CA LEU A 503 -17.89 5.95 -14.46
C LEU A 503 -16.63 6.23 -15.26
N GLN A 504 -15.45 5.91 -14.70
CA GLN A 504 -14.16 6.18 -15.32
C GLN A 504 -13.12 5.12 -14.90
N THR A 505 -12.14 4.89 -15.77
CA THR A 505 -11.02 3.96 -15.51
C THR A 505 -9.72 4.63 -15.94
N PHE A 506 -8.68 4.44 -15.12
CA PHE A 506 -7.30 4.79 -15.40
C PHE A 506 -6.46 3.54 -15.25
N THR A 507 -5.89 3.05 -16.36
CA THR A 507 -5.11 1.80 -16.37
C THR A 507 -3.65 2.10 -16.67
N GLY A 508 -2.77 1.64 -15.78
CA GLY A 508 -1.33 1.75 -15.95
C GLY A 508 -0.83 0.89 -17.13
N ARG A 509 -0.06 1.49 -18.02
CA ARG A 509 0.48 0.87 -19.22
C ARG A 509 1.91 0.38 -19.06
N VAL A 510 2.63 0.91 -18.09
CA VAL A 510 4.05 0.61 -17.89
C VAL A 510 4.20 -0.44 -16.79
N PRO A 511 4.97 -1.51 -17.01
CA PRO A 511 5.21 -2.53 -15.99
C PRO A 511 5.85 -1.92 -14.72
N GLY A 512 5.30 -2.27 -13.57
CA GLY A 512 5.80 -1.82 -12.27
C GLY A 512 5.39 -0.40 -11.86
N GLU A 513 4.57 0.29 -12.65
CA GLU A 513 4.05 1.62 -12.27
C GLU A 513 3.20 1.56 -11.01
N THR A 514 2.47 0.46 -10.79
CA THR A 514 1.61 0.31 -9.60
C THR A 514 0.61 1.45 -9.43
N LEU A 515 0.04 1.94 -10.55
CA LEU A 515 -0.94 3.02 -10.56
C LEU A 515 -2.13 2.69 -9.65
N GLY A 516 -2.52 3.66 -8.81
CA GLY A 516 -3.56 3.48 -7.81
C GLY A 516 -3.04 2.87 -6.52
N PHE A 517 -1.73 3.03 -6.22
CA PHE A 517 -1.19 2.76 -4.88
C PHE A 517 -1.87 3.64 -3.83
N ASP A 518 -2.13 4.90 -4.16
CA ASP A 518 -3.10 5.77 -3.50
C ASP A 518 -3.86 6.58 -4.56
N ALA A 519 -5.10 6.97 -4.25
CA ALA A 519 -5.94 7.72 -5.16
C ALA A 519 -7.04 8.47 -4.41
N VAL A 520 -7.34 9.71 -4.85
CA VAL A 520 -8.38 10.55 -4.26
C VAL A 520 -8.83 11.62 -5.26
N GLY A 521 -10.09 12.06 -5.18
CA GLY A 521 -10.56 13.27 -5.88
C GLY A 521 -10.02 14.52 -5.19
N VAL A 522 -9.61 15.52 -5.99
CA VAL A 522 -9.04 16.78 -5.48
C VAL A 522 -9.88 18.03 -5.88
N GLY A 523 -11.07 17.80 -6.41
CA GLY A 523 -11.92 18.87 -6.94
C GLY A 523 -11.50 19.28 -8.35
N ASP A 524 -12.06 20.37 -8.84
CA ASP A 524 -11.75 20.95 -10.16
C ASP A 524 -10.49 21.82 -10.05
N VAL A 525 -9.35 21.26 -10.46
CA VAL A 525 -8.04 21.90 -10.34
C VAL A 525 -7.73 22.79 -11.55
N ASP A 526 -8.24 22.41 -12.72
CA ASP A 526 -7.95 23.11 -13.99
C ASP A 526 -9.09 24.02 -14.47
N GLY A 527 -10.19 24.09 -13.72
CA GLY A 527 -11.31 25.00 -13.97
C GLY A 527 -12.25 24.53 -15.09
N ASP A 528 -12.26 23.24 -15.44
CA ASP A 528 -13.10 22.69 -16.50
C ASP A 528 -14.50 22.25 -16.03
N GLY A 529 -14.79 22.36 -14.75
CA GLY A 529 -16.07 22.04 -14.12
C GLY A 529 -16.22 20.57 -13.74
N THR A 530 -15.18 19.77 -13.85
CA THR A 530 -15.17 18.35 -13.46
C THR A 530 -14.21 18.10 -12.29
N THR A 531 -14.50 17.08 -11.47
CA THR A 531 -13.57 16.67 -10.41
C THR A 531 -12.34 15.99 -11.02
N ASP A 532 -11.16 16.47 -10.66
CA ASP A 532 -9.88 15.88 -11.02
C ASP A 532 -9.39 14.89 -9.98
N TYR A 533 -8.45 14.04 -10.37
CA TYR A 533 -7.96 12.94 -9.51
C TYR A 533 -6.46 13.04 -9.28
N LEU A 534 -6.07 12.91 -8.02
CA LEU A 534 -4.69 12.72 -7.57
C LEU A 534 -4.44 11.22 -7.51
N LEU A 535 -3.57 10.72 -8.39
CA LEU A 535 -3.26 9.29 -8.55
C LEU A 535 -1.78 9.05 -8.27
N THR A 536 -1.45 8.00 -7.54
CA THR A 536 -0.05 7.69 -7.22
C THR A 536 0.40 6.36 -7.79
N SER A 537 1.69 6.28 -8.04
CA SER A 537 2.47 5.13 -8.50
C SER A 537 3.72 5.03 -7.64
N ALA A 538 3.57 4.71 -6.33
CA ALA A 538 4.66 4.81 -5.36
C ALA A 538 5.87 3.89 -5.69
N TRP A 539 5.65 2.82 -6.44
CA TRP A 539 6.70 1.90 -6.86
C TRP A 539 7.18 2.13 -8.30
N SER A 540 6.76 3.21 -8.96
CA SER A 540 7.29 3.62 -10.27
C SER A 540 8.82 3.64 -10.27
N THR A 541 9.39 3.29 -11.42
CA THR A 541 10.85 3.21 -11.61
C THR A 541 11.41 4.39 -12.42
N VAL A 542 10.68 5.48 -12.54
CA VAL A 542 10.99 6.62 -13.42
C VAL A 542 12.38 7.22 -13.16
N ASN A 543 12.79 7.35 -11.88
CA ASN A 543 14.10 7.82 -11.43
C ASN A 543 14.88 6.74 -10.66
N GLY A 544 14.65 5.46 -10.98
CA GLY A 544 15.22 4.32 -10.29
C GLY A 544 14.17 3.48 -9.56
N LEU A 545 14.58 2.31 -9.08
CA LEU A 545 13.68 1.33 -8.47
C LEU A 545 12.93 1.94 -7.29
N ARG A 546 11.58 1.95 -7.34
CA ARG A 546 10.69 2.54 -6.33
C ARG A 546 10.99 4.03 -6.06
N SER A 547 11.35 4.79 -7.08
CA SER A 547 11.46 6.24 -6.91
C SER A 547 10.10 6.89 -6.67
N GLY A 548 9.06 6.39 -7.33
CA GLY A 548 7.69 6.87 -7.21
C GLY A 548 7.33 7.97 -8.19
N ARG A 549 6.03 8.10 -8.45
CA ARG A 549 5.45 9.04 -9.41
C ARG A 549 4.03 9.40 -8.99
N VAL A 550 3.62 10.65 -9.20
CA VAL A 550 2.31 11.16 -8.82
C VAL A 550 1.74 12.02 -9.94
N TYR A 551 0.44 11.92 -10.16
CA TYR A 551 -0.27 12.67 -11.20
C TYR A 551 -1.47 13.41 -10.61
N ILE A 552 -1.77 14.61 -11.11
CA ILE A 552 -3.13 15.11 -11.18
C ILE A 552 -3.61 14.90 -12.60
N VAL A 553 -4.73 14.18 -12.74
CA VAL A 553 -5.35 13.90 -14.04
C VAL A 553 -6.75 14.49 -14.09
N SER A 554 -7.11 15.02 -15.27
CA SER A 554 -8.44 15.57 -15.46
C SER A 554 -9.52 14.50 -15.40
N GLY A 555 -10.61 14.82 -14.70
CA GLY A 555 -11.82 14.01 -14.68
C GLY A 555 -12.64 14.11 -15.96
N SER A 556 -12.36 15.09 -16.82
CA SER A 556 -13.06 15.21 -18.09
C SER A 556 -12.71 14.06 -19.03
N VAL A 557 -13.73 13.33 -19.46
CA VAL A 557 -13.56 12.30 -20.50
C VAL A 557 -13.25 13.00 -21.83
N LEU A 558 -12.00 12.84 -22.32
CA LEU A 558 -11.67 13.29 -23.66
C LEU A 558 -12.56 12.56 -24.67
N ARG A 559 -13.63 13.21 -25.11
CA ARG A 559 -14.52 12.66 -26.15
C ARG A 559 -13.66 12.29 -27.35
N ARG A 560 -13.81 11.07 -27.87
CA ARG A 560 -13.26 10.71 -29.17
C ARG A 560 -13.83 11.74 -30.16
N SER A 561 -12.97 12.56 -30.77
CA SER A 561 -13.35 13.27 -31.99
C SER A 561 -13.91 12.19 -32.91
N ARG A 562 -15.15 12.33 -33.34
CA ARG A 562 -15.71 11.54 -34.42
C ARG A 562 -14.97 12.01 -35.68
N ASP A 563 -13.86 11.34 -36.01
CA ASP A 563 -13.27 11.36 -37.34
C ASP A 563 -13.88 10.23 -38.16
#